data_8f74c839f657ca20eb31ef46d069c413
#
_entry.id   8f74c839f657ca20eb31ef46d069c413
#
_cell.length_a   1.000
_cell.length_b   1.000
_cell.length_c   1.000
_cell.angle_alpha   90.00
_cell.angle_beta   90.00
_cell.angle_gamma   90.00
#
_symmetry.space_group_name_H-M   'P 1'
#
loop_
_entity.id
_entity.type
_entity.pdbx_description
1 polymer ?
#
loop_
_entity_poly.entity_id
_entity_poly.type
_entity_poly.pdbx_seq_one_letter_code
_entity_poly.pdbx_strand_id
1 'polypeptide(L)'
;MSVKWSELYRWAVIEVEFGTPKKYVEIPHDCVDLMGKYPYGINTDNEFSMRHMAIVISKNLTNSSITVVPLTETKHGDTENPARVILEHQKYKYFLYKDTTILVDNIMTIEKKVRIKRIVLQWVPEPIRRKIKKAMYESFK
;
A
#
# COMPACT_ATOMS: atom_id res chain seq x y z
N MET A 1 9.79 14.58 -6.34
CA MET A 1 8.62 15.15 -7.02
C MET A 1 7.35 14.58 -6.40
N SER A 2 6.45 15.42 -5.93
CA SER A 2 5.22 14.97 -5.27
C SER A 2 4.11 14.72 -6.30
N VAL A 3 3.29 13.73 -6.04
CA VAL A 3 2.11 13.44 -6.86
C VAL A 3 1.04 14.49 -6.60
N LYS A 4 0.50 15.07 -7.66
CA LYS A 4 -0.58 16.05 -7.54
C LYS A 4 -1.89 15.37 -7.16
N TRP A 5 -2.64 16.00 -6.25
CA TRP A 5 -3.93 15.46 -5.82
C TRP A 5 -4.90 15.23 -6.98
N SER A 6 -4.90 16.12 -7.96
CA SER A 6 -5.74 16.00 -9.15
C SER A 6 -5.39 14.83 -10.06
N GLU A 7 -4.17 14.31 -9.97
CA GLU A 7 -3.71 13.16 -10.75
C GLU A 7 -3.98 11.82 -10.07
N LEU A 8 -4.41 11.86 -8.83
CA LEU A 8 -4.62 10.67 -8.01
C LEU A 8 -6.09 10.26 -8.06
N TYR A 9 -6.36 9.15 -8.72
CA TYR A 9 -7.71 8.62 -8.88
C TYR A 9 -7.95 7.41 -8.02
N ARG A 10 -9.21 7.19 -7.66
CA ARG A 10 -9.63 5.91 -7.07
C ARG A 10 -9.24 4.78 -8.03
N TRP A 11 -8.75 3.68 -7.49
CA TRP A 11 -8.26 2.51 -8.23
C TRP A 11 -6.90 2.69 -8.90
N ALA A 12 -6.20 3.78 -8.63
CA ALA A 12 -4.82 3.92 -9.09
C ALA A 12 -3.89 2.97 -8.32
N VAL A 13 -2.86 2.47 -9.00
CA VAL A 13 -1.74 1.78 -8.34
C VAL A 13 -0.65 2.81 -8.09
N ILE A 14 -0.24 2.94 -6.86
CA ILE A 14 0.77 3.91 -6.42
C ILE A 14 1.90 3.20 -5.70
N GLU A 15 3.05 3.85 -5.67
CA GLU A 15 4.19 3.41 -4.86
C GLU A 15 4.19 4.22 -3.57
N VAL A 16 4.19 3.54 -2.43
CA VAL A 16 4.01 4.14 -1.11
C VAL A 16 5.14 3.72 -0.18
N GLU A 17 5.58 4.67 0.64
CA GLU A 17 6.49 4.42 1.74
C GLU A 17 5.70 4.25 3.04
N PHE A 18 5.68 3.04 3.59
CA PHE A 18 4.87 2.72 4.78
C PHE A 18 5.61 2.91 6.10
N GLY A 19 6.89 3.20 6.05
CA GLY A 19 7.69 3.45 7.26
C GLY A 19 8.78 2.41 7.49
N THR A 20 9.57 2.63 8.55
CA THR A 20 10.72 1.77 8.88
C THR A 20 10.36 0.84 10.02
N PRO A 21 10.55 -0.50 9.86
CA PRO A 21 10.31 -1.43 10.96
C PRO A 21 11.21 -1.13 12.15
N LYS A 22 10.67 -1.27 13.35
CA LYS A 22 11.39 -1.00 14.61
C LYS A 22 12.73 -1.75 14.69
N LYS A 23 12.78 -2.98 14.19
CA LYS A 23 14.00 -3.79 14.21
C LYS A 23 15.17 -3.22 13.40
N TYR A 24 14.91 -2.29 12.48
CA TYR A 24 15.93 -1.62 11.68
C TYR A 24 16.26 -0.22 12.17
N VAL A 25 15.68 0.21 13.28
CA VAL A 25 15.88 1.55 13.82
C VAL A 25 17.13 1.56 14.68
N GLU A 26 18.04 2.48 14.36
CA GLU A 26 19.20 2.81 15.20
C GLU A 26 18.84 3.99 16.08
N ILE A 27 18.99 3.83 17.40
CA ILE A 27 18.73 4.90 18.34
C ILE A 27 20.02 5.72 18.48
N PRO A 28 20.03 7.02 18.05
CA PRO A 28 21.21 7.86 18.22
C PRO A 28 21.49 8.12 19.70
N HIS A 29 22.76 8.34 20.05
CA HIS A 29 23.19 8.57 21.42
C HIS A 29 22.48 9.75 22.10
N ASP A 30 22.20 10.78 21.33
CA ASP A 30 21.58 12.02 21.82
C ASP A 30 20.06 12.06 21.61
N CYS A 31 19.48 11.01 21.00
CA CYS A 31 18.06 10.94 20.66
C CYS A 31 17.56 12.16 19.86
N VAL A 32 18.47 12.85 19.17
CA VAL A 32 18.14 14.03 18.37
C VAL A 32 17.82 13.58 16.94
N ASP A 33 16.72 14.10 16.40
CA ASP A 33 16.36 14.01 14.98
C ASP A 33 16.04 12.60 14.47
N LEU A 34 15.25 11.85 15.23
CA LEU A 34 14.69 10.59 14.73
C LEU A 34 13.80 10.81 13.50
N MET A 35 13.09 11.93 13.43
CA MET A 35 12.21 12.27 12.30
C MET A 35 13.02 12.55 11.03
N GLY A 36 14.22 13.13 11.15
CA GLY A 36 15.10 13.33 10.01
C GLY A 36 15.63 12.02 9.44
N LYS A 37 15.97 11.08 10.32
CA LYS A 37 16.49 9.76 9.92
C LYS A 37 15.39 8.82 9.45
N TYR A 38 14.20 8.91 10.05
CA TYR A 38 13.06 8.05 9.73
C TYR A 38 11.82 8.88 9.40
N PRO A 39 11.85 9.61 8.26
CA PRO A 39 10.81 10.62 7.95
C PRO A 39 9.41 10.04 7.74
N TYR A 40 9.32 8.73 7.45
CA TYR A 40 8.04 8.04 7.23
C TYR A 40 7.54 7.31 8.48
N GLY A 41 8.19 7.52 9.61
CA GLY A 41 7.82 6.92 10.88
C GLY A 41 8.50 5.60 11.17
N ILE A 42 8.39 5.19 12.42
CA ILE A 42 8.92 3.93 12.93
C ILE A 42 7.74 3.02 13.25
N ASN A 43 7.70 1.84 12.66
CA ASN A 43 6.58 0.93 12.78
C ASN A 43 6.90 -0.22 13.74
N THR A 44 5.88 -0.69 14.45
CA THR A 44 6.00 -1.90 15.26
C THR A 44 6.20 -3.11 14.35
N ASP A 45 6.64 -4.23 14.92
CA ASP A 45 6.95 -5.43 14.14
C ASP A 45 5.75 -6.01 13.38
N ASN A 46 4.53 -5.72 13.85
CA ASN A 46 3.30 -6.21 13.23
C ASN A 46 2.67 -5.23 12.24
N GLU A 47 3.23 -4.04 12.10
CA GLU A 47 2.75 -3.05 11.15
C GLU A 47 3.38 -3.28 9.76
N PHE A 48 2.59 -3.02 8.72
CA PHE A 48 3.08 -3.07 7.35
C PHE A 48 4.09 -1.94 7.13
N SER A 49 5.23 -2.26 6.54
CA SER A 49 6.36 -1.33 6.48
C SER A 49 7.06 -1.36 5.13
N MET A 50 8.03 -0.47 4.96
CA MET A 50 8.87 -0.34 3.77
C MET A 50 8.12 0.24 2.57
N ARG A 51 8.75 0.19 1.41
CA ARG A 51 8.18 0.69 0.17
C ARG A 51 7.46 -0.42 -0.57
N HIS A 52 6.17 -0.22 -0.84
CA HIS A 52 5.34 -1.17 -1.58
C HIS A 52 4.42 -0.43 -2.52
N MET A 53 3.89 -1.17 -3.50
CA MET A 53 2.75 -0.68 -4.26
C MET A 53 1.48 -0.79 -3.40
N ALA A 54 0.51 0.05 -3.72
CA ALA A 54 -0.80 0.00 -3.08
C ALA A 54 -1.86 0.47 -4.08
N ILE A 55 -3.10 0.03 -3.87
CA ILE A 55 -4.23 0.46 -4.70
C ILE A 55 -5.07 1.44 -3.89
N VAL A 56 -5.37 2.59 -4.49
CA VAL A 56 -6.22 3.62 -3.88
C VAL A 56 -7.66 3.16 -3.90
N ILE A 57 -8.27 3.03 -2.73
CA ILE A 57 -9.66 2.63 -2.56
C ILE A 57 -10.57 3.86 -2.47
N SER A 58 -10.13 4.90 -1.77
CA SER A 58 -10.88 6.14 -1.68
C SER A 58 -9.97 7.33 -1.40
N LYS A 59 -10.44 8.52 -1.75
CA LYS A 59 -9.82 9.79 -1.42
C LYS A 59 -10.70 10.50 -0.41
N ASN A 60 -10.10 11.00 0.66
CA ASN A 60 -10.84 11.81 1.63
C ASN A 60 -10.98 13.23 1.07
N LEU A 61 -12.21 13.73 1.00
CA LEU A 61 -12.48 15.05 0.43
C LEU A 61 -12.19 16.19 1.41
N THR A 62 -12.06 15.89 2.69
CA THR A 62 -11.90 16.92 3.74
C THR A 62 -10.45 17.10 4.19
N ASN A 63 -9.58 16.16 3.83
CA ASN A 63 -8.16 16.25 4.17
C ASN A 63 -7.31 15.56 3.09
N SER A 64 -6.00 15.57 3.25
CA SER A 64 -5.06 15.03 2.26
C SER A 64 -4.80 13.54 2.42
N SER A 65 -5.70 12.80 3.04
CA SER A 65 -5.53 11.37 3.25
C SER A 65 -6.23 10.54 2.18
N ILE A 66 -5.70 9.34 1.96
CA ILE A 66 -6.31 8.34 1.08
C ILE A 66 -6.34 7.00 1.83
N THR A 67 -7.31 6.17 1.45
CA THR A 67 -7.39 4.80 1.93
C THR A 67 -6.84 3.88 0.85
N VAL A 68 -5.93 3.00 1.22
CA VAL A 68 -5.25 2.09 0.30
C VAL A 68 -5.26 0.66 0.80
N VAL A 69 -5.11 -0.28 -0.14
CA VAL A 69 -4.80 -1.68 0.15
C VAL A 69 -3.42 -1.97 -0.41
N PRO A 70 -2.48 -2.44 0.43
CA PRO A 70 -1.11 -2.66 -0.02
C PRO A 70 -0.97 -3.95 -0.84
N LEU A 71 0.05 -3.97 -1.70
CA LEU A 71 0.44 -5.12 -2.50
C LEU A 71 1.80 -5.64 -2.02
N THR A 72 1.95 -6.95 -1.99
CA THR A 72 3.23 -7.58 -1.65
C THR A 72 3.43 -8.83 -2.48
N GLU A 73 4.63 -9.38 -2.47
CA GLU A 73 4.91 -10.66 -3.12
C GLU A 73 4.01 -11.76 -2.55
N THR A 74 3.49 -12.61 -3.43
CA THR A 74 2.65 -13.74 -3.02
C THR A 74 3.45 -14.71 -2.16
N LYS A 75 2.88 -15.11 -1.02
CA LYS A 75 3.49 -16.01 -0.06
C LYS A 75 2.66 -17.27 0.09
N HIS A 76 3.28 -18.31 0.67
CA HIS A 76 2.60 -19.54 1.00
C HIS A 76 1.40 -19.26 1.92
N GLY A 77 0.26 -19.81 1.59
CA GLY A 77 -0.98 -19.63 2.36
C GLY A 77 -1.87 -18.46 1.92
N ASP A 78 -1.39 -17.57 1.04
CA ASP A 78 -2.20 -16.44 0.56
C ASP A 78 -3.48 -16.89 -0.15
N THR A 79 -3.41 -18.01 -0.88
CA THR A 79 -4.58 -18.55 -1.60
C THR A 79 -5.71 -19.02 -0.69
N GLU A 80 -5.40 -19.30 0.57
CA GLU A 80 -6.37 -19.81 1.54
C GLU A 80 -7.11 -18.69 2.29
N ASN A 81 -6.69 -17.45 2.12
CA ASN A 81 -7.28 -16.30 2.81
C ASN A 81 -8.23 -15.55 1.88
N PRO A 82 -9.56 -15.54 2.16
CA PRO A 82 -10.52 -14.85 1.32
C PRO A 82 -10.35 -13.32 1.28
N ALA A 83 -9.61 -12.76 2.24
CA ALA A 83 -9.28 -11.33 2.27
C ALA A 83 -8.06 -10.98 1.43
N ARG A 84 -7.49 -11.96 0.72
CA ARG A 84 -6.32 -11.77 -0.14
C ARG A 84 -6.70 -11.99 -1.59
N VAL A 85 -6.23 -11.10 -2.47
CA VAL A 85 -6.43 -11.21 -3.91
C VAL A 85 -5.09 -11.45 -4.56
N ILE A 86 -4.94 -12.58 -5.27
CA ILE A 86 -3.69 -12.95 -5.92
C ILE A 86 -3.74 -12.52 -7.38
N LEU A 87 -2.70 -11.81 -7.81
CA LEU A 87 -2.53 -11.37 -9.19
C LEU A 87 -1.35 -12.11 -9.80
N GLU A 88 -1.63 -12.85 -10.85
CA GLU A 88 -0.59 -13.58 -11.58
C GLU A 88 0.22 -12.61 -12.45
N HIS A 89 1.54 -12.63 -12.30
CA HIS A 89 2.45 -11.81 -13.08
C HIS A 89 2.22 -11.97 -14.59
N GLN A 90 1.95 -13.18 -15.04
CA GLN A 90 1.74 -13.47 -16.47
C GLN A 90 0.59 -12.69 -17.10
N LYS A 91 -0.45 -12.39 -16.31
CA LYS A 91 -1.62 -11.61 -16.78
C LYS A 91 -1.40 -10.10 -16.70
N TYR A 92 -0.52 -9.65 -15.82
CA TYR A 92 -0.38 -8.23 -15.49
C TYR A 92 1.07 -7.75 -15.58
N LYS A 93 1.81 -8.21 -16.60
CA LYS A 93 3.23 -7.89 -16.80
C LYS A 93 3.50 -6.39 -16.91
N TYR A 94 2.51 -5.62 -17.35
CA TYR A 94 2.70 -4.19 -17.58
C TYR A 94 2.83 -3.36 -16.30
N PHE A 95 2.53 -3.93 -15.13
CA PHE A 95 2.77 -3.23 -13.86
C PHE A 95 3.29 -4.14 -12.73
N LEU A 96 3.37 -5.45 -12.94
CA LEU A 96 3.87 -6.40 -11.93
C LEU A 96 5.14 -7.08 -12.40
N TYR A 97 6.07 -7.28 -11.47
CA TYR A 97 7.33 -8.00 -11.74
C TYR A 97 7.26 -9.46 -11.38
N LYS A 98 6.35 -9.84 -10.51
CA LYS A 98 6.17 -11.20 -9.99
C LYS A 98 4.76 -11.37 -9.48
N ASP A 99 4.39 -12.61 -9.14
CA ASP A 99 3.10 -12.87 -8.55
C ASP A 99 2.92 -12.02 -7.29
N THR A 100 1.80 -11.32 -7.21
CA THR A 100 1.55 -10.29 -6.22
C THR A 100 0.22 -10.56 -5.52
N THR A 101 0.19 -10.31 -4.22
CA THR A 101 -1.02 -10.41 -3.41
C THR A 101 -1.47 -9.04 -2.95
N ILE A 102 -2.76 -8.74 -3.13
CA ILE A 102 -3.39 -7.55 -2.58
C ILE A 102 -3.87 -7.88 -1.17
N LEU A 103 -3.35 -7.16 -0.18
CA LEU A 103 -3.66 -7.39 1.23
C LEU A 103 -4.90 -6.59 1.64
N VAL A 104 -6.07 -7.07 1.26
CA VAL A 104 -7.32 -6.35 1.52
C VAL A 104 -7.62 -6.24 3.01
N ASP A 105 -7.16 -7.19 3.81
CA ASP A 105 -7.28 -7.17 5.26
C ASP A 105 -6.31 -6.18 5.94
N ASN A 106 -5.38 -5.60 5.19
CA ASN A 106 -4.45 -4.58 5.68
C ASN A 106 -4.81 -3.17 5.15
N ILE A 107 -6.09 -2.93 4.93
CA ILE A 107 -6.56 -1.61 4.49
C ILE A 107 -6.10 -0.52 5.48
N MET A 108 -5.57 0.58 4.96
CA MET A 108 -5.03 1.64 5.81
C MET A 108 -5.21 3.02 5.17
N THR A 109 -5.25 4.03 6.02
CA THR A 109 -5.34 5.43 5.62
C THR A 109 -3.96 6.06 5.75
N ILE A 110 -3.51 6.71 4.70
CA ILE A 110 -2.20 7.36 4.67
C ILE A 110 -2.29 8.82 4.26
N GLU A 111 -1.32 9.61 4.66
CA GLU A 111 -1.21 11.00 4.30
C GLU A 111 -0.52 11.12 2.92
N LYS A 112 -1.15 11.84 2.01
CA LYS A 112 -0.72 11.94 0.61
C LYS A 112 0.68 12.53 0.43
N LYS A 113 0.95 13.65 1.08
CA LYS A 113 2.13 14.46 0.77
C LYS A 113 3.45 13.76 1.04
N VAL A 114 3.49 12.95 2.10
CA VAL A 114 4.74 12.37 2.59
C VAL A 114 5.00 10.99 2.01
N ARG A 115 3.96 10.16 1.88
CA ARG A 115 4.13 8.73 1.64
C ARG A 115 4.03 8.30 0.18
N ILE A 116 3.31 9.04 -0.66
CA ILE A 116 3.13 8.66 -2.07
C ILE A 116 4.33 9.10 -2.89
N LYS A 117 5.01 8.13 -3.52
CA LYS A 117 6.20 8.38 -4.31
C LYS A 117 5.92 8.58 -5.80
N ARG A 118 5.03 7.76 -6.36
CA ARG A 118 4.66 7.89 -7.78
C ARG A 118 3.38 7.11 -8.07
N ILE A 119 2.77 7.40 -9.20
CA ILE A 119 1.65 6.64 -9.75
C ILE A 119 2.24 5.61 -10.72
N VAL A 120 1.96 4.32 -10.47
CA VAL A 120 2.42 3.21 -11.31
C VAL A 120 1.44 2.93 -12.44
N LEU A 121 0.14 2.97 -12.13
CA LEU A 121 -0.94 2.69 -13.07
C LEU A 121 -2.14 3.55 -12.68
N GLN A 122 -2.78 4.17 -13.65
CA GLN A 122 -3.87 5.10 -13.39
C GLN A 122 -5.15 4.40 -12.92
N TRP A 123 -5.45 3.22 -13.48
CA TRP A 123 -6.59 2.40 -13.05
C TRP A 123 -6.26 0.92 -13.15
N VAL A 124 -6.62 0.17 -12.12
CA VAL A 124 -6.57 -1.30 -12.21
C VAL A 124 -7.72 -1.79 -13.08
N PRO A 125 -7.53 -2.92 -13.80
CA PRO A 125 -8.59 -3.53 -14.60
C PRO A 125 -9.83 -3.89 -13.78
N GLU A 126 -10.99 -3.85 -14.40
CA GLU A 126 -12.28 -4.17 -13.78
C GLU A 126 -12.30 -5.52 -13.04
N PRO A 127 -11.75 -6.61 -13.59
CA PRO A 127 -11.73 -7.90 -12.87
C PRO A 127 -11.02 -7.82 -11.51
N ILE A 128 -9.95 -7.03 -11.41
CA ILE A 128 -9.23 -6.81 -10.15
C ILE A 128 -10.11 -6.04 -9.16
N ARG A 129 -10.80 -5.00 -9.63
CA ARG A 129 -11.70 -4.20 -8.78
C ARG A 129 -12.79 -5.06 -8.17
N ARG A 130 -13.38 -5.95 -8.96
CA ARG A 130 -14.41 -6.89 -8.48
C ARG A 130 -13.88 -7.81 -7.40
N LYS A 131 -12.68 -8.34 -7.60
CA LYS A 131 -12.03 -9.22 -6.62
C LYS A 131 -11.74 -8.49 -5.31
N ILE A 132 -11.30 -7.24 -5.39
CA ILE A 132 -11.05 -6.42 -4.21
C ILE A 132 -12.36 -6.17 -3.45
N LYS A 133 -13.43 -5.79 -4.15
CA LYS A 133 -14.74 -5.55 -3.52
C LYS A 133 -15.26 -6.80 -2.82
N LYS A 134 -15.12 -7.96 -3.46
CA LYS A 134 -15.52 -9.23 -2.87
C LYS A 134 -14.70 -9.54 -1.62
N ALA A 135 -13.38 -9.36 -1.68
CA ALA A 135 -12.49 -9.58 -0.56
C ALA A 135 -12.77 -8.62 0.61
N MET A 136 -13.11 -7.35 0.30
CA MET A 136 -13.53 -6.38 1.32
C MET A 136 -14.81 -6.83 2.03
N TYR A 137 -15.79 -7.28 1.27
CA TYR A 137 -17.03 -7.80 1.83
C TYR A 137 -16.75 -8.96 2.80
N GLU A 138 -15.90 -9.90 2.40
CA GLU A 138 -15.54 -11.05 3.23
C GLU A 138 -14.75 -10.64 4.48
N SER A 139 -13.88 -9.61 4.36
CA SER A 139 -13.05 -9.12 5.48
C SER A 139 -13.84 -8.38 6.54
N PHE A 140 -14.91 -7.70 6.16
CA PHE A 140 -15.71 -6.85 7.06
C PHE A 140 -17.10 -7.42 7.36
N LYS A 141 -17.27 -8.66 7.07
CA LYS A 141 -18.51 -9.41 7.25
C LYS A 141 -18.85 -9.63 8.73
#